data_f3968ab7cdcce83061edd85d2e07f2cb
#
_entry.id   f3968ab7cdcce83061edd85d2e07f2cb
#
_cell.length_a   1.000
_cell.length_b   1.000
_cell.length_c   1.000
_cell.angle_alpha   90.00
_cell.angle_beta   90.00
_cell.angle_gamma   90.00
#
_symmetry.space_group_name_H-M   'P 1'
#
loop_
_entity.id
_entity.type
_entity.pdbx_description
1 polymer ?
#
loop_
_entity_poly.entity_id
_entity_poly.type
_entity_poly.pdbx_seq_one_letter_code
_entity_poly.pdbx_strand_id
1 'polypeptide(L)'
;MSITAPNLRHLMIVHFLYNVLYEQVNHKFPNLFVASYAIGVCSQEQQHYPEISVMEMDSLFSLDRKNIILGQRPLRLAVEVVKPGNRNYQRDYSLKRAEYENLEIPEYWIVDPQENQILIHKLVNSHYRVRKHTDTERIISPTFPTISLTAAQILSASAS
;
A
#
# COMPACT_ATOMS: atom_id res chain seq x y z
N MET A 1 18.89 -25.57 -12.05
CA MET A 1 17.78 -24.63 -11.81
C MET A 1 18.08 -23.85 -10.54
N SER A 2 18.42 -22.58 -10.65
CA SER A 2 18.65 -21.78 -9.46
C SER A 2 17.29 -21.25 -8.97
N ILE A 3 16.90 -21.65 -7.79
CA ILE A 3 15.73 -21.05 -7.11
C ILE A 3 16.21 -19.71 -6.59
N THR A 4 15.70 -18.63 -7.19
CA THR A 4 15.97 -17.29 -6.67
C THR A 4 15.32 -17.21 -5.31
N ALA A 5 16.10 -16.93 -4.28
CA ALA A 5 15.57 -16.69 -2.93
C ALA A 5 14.53 -15.57 -2.99
N PRO A 6 13.44 -15.63 -2.21
CA PRO A 6 12.50 -14.52 -2.10
C PRO A 6 13.26 -13.24 -1.76
N ASN A 7 12.81 -12.11 -2.28
CA ASN A 7 13.40 -10.82 -1.91
C ASN A 7 13.08 -10.53 -0.44
N LEU A 8 14.03 -10.88 0.41
CA LEU A 8 13.87 -10.77 1.86
C LEU A 8 13.62 -9.33 2.30
N ARG A 9 14.31 -8.37 1.69
CA ARG A 9 14.11 -6.95 2.01
C ARG A 9 12.67 -6.52 1.76
N HIS A 10 12.10 -6.93 0.64
CA HIS A 10 10.70 -6.67 0.31
C HIS A 10 9.76 -7.23 1.37
N LEU A 11 9.94 -8.50 1.73
CA LEU A 11 9.10 -9.16 2.73
C LEU A 11 9.20 -8.48 4.10
N MET A 12 10.40 -8.09 4.50
CA MET A 12 10.61 -7.41 5.78
C MET A 12 9.93 -6.06 5.84
N ILE A 13 9.97 -5.29 4.75
CA ILE A 13 9.30 -3.99 4.67
C ILE A 13 7.78 -4.17 4.75
N VAL A 14 7.24 -5.12 3.99
CA VAL A 14 5.79 -5.42 4.04
C VAL A 14 5.37 -5.81 5.45
N HIS A 15 6.11 -6.70 6.09
CA HIS A 15 5.82 -7.15 7.44
C HIS A 15 5.87 -6.00 8.45
N PHE A 16 6.91 -5.18 8.38
CA PHE A 16 7.07 -4.01 9.25
C PHE A 16 5.91 -3.03 9.09
N LEU A 17 5.59 -2.67 7.85
CA LEU A 17 4.49 -1.74 7.56
C LEU A 17 3.13 -2.29 7.98
N TYR A 18 2.89 -3.57 7.73
CA TYR A 18 1.65 -4.21 8.17
C TYR A 18 1.49 -4.05 9.69
N ASN A 19 2.54 -4.33 10.46
CA ASN A 19 2.47 -4.20 11.92
C ASN A 19 2.24 -2.76 12.36
N VAL A 20 2.90 -1.79 11.73
CA VAL A 20 2.71 -0.37 12.04
C VAL A 20 1.26 0.05 11.78
N LEU A 21 0.71 -0.31 10.62
CA LEU A 21 -0.66 0.06 10.26
C LEU A 21 -1.68 -0.68 11.12
N TYR A 22 -1.41 -1.95 11.43
CA TYR A 22 -2.25 -2.72 12.35
C TYR A 22 -2.34 -2.05 13.72
N GLU A 23 -1.21 -1.60 14.27
CA GLU A 23 -1.19 -0.89 15.55
C GLU A 23 -1.98 0.41 15.50
N GLN A 24 -1.85 1.18 14.41
CA GLN A 24 -2.63 2.42 14.23
C GLN A 24 -4.14 2.13 14.24
N VAL A 25 -4.55 1.13 13.46
CA VAL A 25 -5.97 0.74 13.36
C VAL A 25 -6.48 0.24 14.70
N ASN A 26 -5.74 -0.66 15.33
CA ASN A 26 -6.18 -1.30 16.58
C ASN A 26 -6.38 -0.30 17.71
N HIS A 27 -5.54 0.73 17.78
CA HIS A 27 -5.59 1.71 18.86
C HIS A 27 -6.47 2.92 18.57
N LYS A 28 -6.61 3.33 17.31
CA LYS A 28 -7.24 4.61 16.96
C LYS A 28 -8.40 4.54 15.98
N PHE A 29 -8.48 3.46 15.20
CA PHE A 29 -9.47 3.36 14.12
C PHE A 29 -10.15 1.98 14.13
N PRO A 30 -10.96 1.67 15.15
CA PRO A 30 -11.56 0.33 15.29
C PRO A 30 -12.54 -0.04 14.17
N ASN A 31 -12.97 0.93 13.39
CA ASN A 31 -13.84 0.70 12.23
C ASN A 31 -13.07 0.35 10.96
N LEU A 32 -11.74 0.35 10.99
CA LEU A 32 -10.90 -0.01 9.86
C LEU A 32 -10.32 -1.43 10.03
N PHE A 33 -9.94 -2.03 8.91
CA PHE A 33 -9.30 -3.34 8.84
C PHE A 33 -8.06 -3.27 7.96
N VAL A 34 -6.99 -3.93 8.40
CA VAL A 34 -5.74 -4.01 7.64
C VAL A 34 -5.53 -5.44 7.18
N ALA A 35 -5.22 -5.62 5.91
CA ALA A 35 -4.92 -6.93 5.33
C ALA A 35 -3.62 -6.90 4.55
N SER A 36 -2.93 -8.03 4.48
CA SER A 36 -1.74 -8.21 3.67
C SER A 36 -2.01 -9.29 2.62
N TYR A 37 -1.92 -8.92 1.34
CA TYR A 37 -2.13 -9.79 0.17
C TYR A 37 -3.52 -10.46 0.07
N ALA A 38 -4.42 -10.23 0.99
CA ALA A 38 -5.63 -11.01 1.13
C ALA A 38 -6.87 -10.38 0.48
N ILE A 39 -6.88 -9.07 0.32
CA ILE A 39 -8.03 -8.32 -0.21
C ILE A 39 -7.66 -7.70 -1.54
N GLY A 40 -8.53 -7.91 -2.53
CA GLY A 40 -8.32 -7.42 -3.88
C GLY A 40 -9.30 -6.34 -4.29
N VAL A 41 -8.95 -5.67 -5.37
CA VAL A 41 -9.77 -4.68 -6.05
C VAL A 41 -9.82 -5.00 -7.53
N CYS A 42 -10.83 -4.50 -8.24
CA CYS A 42 -10.99 -4.76 -9.66
C CYS A 42 -11.20 -3.45 -10.41
N SER A 43 -10.34 -3.18 -11.39
CA SER A 43 -10.43 -2.03 -12.28
C SER A 43 -10.37 -2.52 -13.73
N GLN A 44 -11.37 -2.19 -14.54
CA GLN A 44 -11.40 -2.52 -15.98
C GLN A 44 -11.06 -4.00 -16.25
N GLU A 45 -11.67 -4.91 -15.50
CA GLU A 45 -11.47 -6.36 -15.56
C GLU A 45 -10.11 -6.84 -15.05
N GLN A 46 -9.23 -5.95 -14.59
CA GLN A 46 -7.97 -6.34 -13.97
C GLN A 46 -8.11 -6.38 -12.46
N GLN A 47 -7.62 -7.47 -11.88
CA GLN A 47 -7.66 -7.71 -10.44
C GLN A 47 -6.29 -7.44 -9.83
N HIS A 48 -6.27 -6.71 -8.72
CA HIS A 48 -5.05 -6.44 -7.97
C HIS A 48 -5.24 -6.77 -6.50
N TYR A 49 -4.25 -7.41 -5.91
CA TYR A 49 -4.19 -7.67 -4.47
C TYR A 49 -3.02 -6.87 -3.91
N PRO A 50 -3.26 -5.65 -3.41
CA PRO A 50 -2.18 -4.85 -2.83
C PRO A 50 -1.46 -5.60 -1.72
N GLU A 51 -0.18 -5.32 -1.57
CA GLU A 51 0.61 -5.95 -0.51
C GLU A 51 0.06 -5.59 0.87
N ILE A 52 -0.43 -4.36 1.04
CA ILE A 52 -1.20 -3.98 2.22
C ILE A 52 -2.41 -3.18 1.77
N SER A 53 -3.56 -3.52 2.37
CA SER A 53 -4.84 -2.84 2.12
C SER A 53 -5.44 -2.39 3.44
N VAL A 54 -6.00 -1.19 3.46
CA VAL A 54 -6.80 -0.70 4.59
C VAL A 54 -8.19 -0.35 4.06
N MET A 55 -9.21 -0.89 4.71
CA MET A 55 -10.61 -0.70 4.30
C MET A 55 -11.50 -0.52 5.51
N GLU A 56 -12.73 -0.07 5.26
CA GLU A 56 -13.75 -0.06 6.29
C GLU A 56 -14.05 -1.51 6.70
N MET A 57 -14.22 -1.76 8.00
CA MET A 57 -14.55 -3.08 8.51
C MET A 57 -15.83 -3.63 7.85
N ASP A 58 -16.81 -2.78 7.60
CA ASP A 58 -18.06 -3.16 6.97
C ASP A 58 -17.89 -3.65 5.53
N SER A 59 -16.83 -3.22 4.85
CA SER A 59 -16.53 -3.67 3.48
C SER A 59 -16.25 -5.17 3.41
N LEU A 60 -15.84 -5.78 4.52
CA LEU A 60 -15.57 -7.22 4.58
C LEU A 60 -16.82 -8.06 4.33
N PHE A 61 -18.01 -7.51 4.60
CA PHE A 61 -19.28 -8.21 4.37
C PHE A 61 -19.67 -8.26 2.89
N SER A 62 -19.02 -7.47 2.04
CA SER A 62 -19.30 -7.39 0.60
C SER A 62 -18.22 -8.05 -0.26
N LEU A 63 -17.31 -8.81 0.34
CA LEU A 63 -16.27 -9.53 -0.42
C LEU A 63 -16.91 -10.59 -1.32
N ASP A 64 -16.40 -10.68 -2.55
CA ASP A 64 -16.77 -11.76 -3.45
C ASP A 64 -16.00 -13.07 -3.11
N ARG A 65 -16.17 -14.09 -3.96
CA ARG A 65 -15.53 -15.41 -3.75
C ARG A 65 -13.99 -15.34 -3.83
N LYS A 66 -13.45 -14.29 -4.43
CA LYS A 66 -12.01 -14.09 -4.58
C LYS A 66 -11.46 -13.07 -3.57
N ASN A 67 -12.25 -12.71 -2.58
CA ASN A 67 -11.93 -11.67 -1.61
C ASN A 67 -11.69 -10.30 -2.25
N ILE A 68 -12.46 -9.99 -3.30
CA ILE A 68 -12.40 -8.70 -3.99
C ILE A 68 -13.54 -7.82 -3.53
N ILE A 69 -13.22 -6.56 -3.23
CA ILE A 69 -14.22 -5.52 -3.00
C ILE A 69 -14.48 -4.86 -4.35
N LEU A 70 -15.70 -5.03 -4.86
CA LEU A 70 -16.12 -4.47 -6.15
C LEU A 70 -16.58 -3.03 -6.01
N GLY A 71 -16.48 -2.27 -7.10
CA GLY A 71 -16.99 -0.91 -7.20
C GLY A 71 -15.96 0.15 -6.87
N GLN A 72 -16.44 1.38 -6.74
CA GLN A 72 -15.63 2.56 -6.46
C GLN A 72 -15.29 2.66 -4.98
N ARG A 73 -14.12 3.26 -4.69
CA ARG A 73 -13.62 3.47 -3.32
C ARG A 73 -13.57 2.17 -2.50
N PRO A 74 -12.97 1.10 -3.04
CA PRO A 74 -12.96 -0.18 -2.34
C PRO A 74 -12.07 -0.18 -1.10
N LEU A 75 -11.03 0.68 -1.09
CA LEU A 75 -10.06 0.78 -0.01
C LEU A 75 -9.90 2.23 0.42
N ARG A 76 -9.45 2.43 1.65
CA ARG A 76 -8.99 3.72 2.17
C ARG A 76 -7.54 3.97 1.79
N LEU A 77 -6.74 2.92 1.75
CA LEU A 77 -5.31 2.99 1.49
C LEU A 77 -4.84 1.69 0.87
N ALA A 78 -4.00 1.81 -0.15
CA ALA A 78 -3.27 0.69 -0.74
C ALA A 78 -1.77 0.96 -0.65
N VAL A 79 -0.99 -0.06 -0.29
CA VAL A 79 0.47 0.01 -0.24
C VAL A 79 1.06 -1.03 -1.17
N GLU A 80 1.96 -0.59 -2.04
CA GLU A 80 2.77 -1.45 -2.88
C GLU A 80 4.25 -1.25 -2.53
N VAL A 81 4.95 -2.34 -2.27
CA VAL A 81 6.40 -2.32 -2.07
C VAL A 81 7.04 -2.85 -3.33
N VAL A 82 7.80 -2.00 -4.03
CA VAL A 82 8.32 -2.29 -5.36
C VAL A 82 9.36 -3.40 -5.30
N LYS A 83 9.16 -4.46 -6.10
CA LYS A 83 10.15 -5.52 -6.28
C LYS A 83 11.19 -5.09 -7.31
N PRO A 84 12.42 -5.64 -7.25
CA PRO A 84 13.43 -5.34 -8.26
C PRO A 84 12.95 -5.68 -9.67
N GLY A 85 13.37 -4.88 -10.66
CA GLY A 85 13.10 -5.10 -12.07
C GLY A 85 12.21 -4.02 -12.67
N ASN A 86 12.49 -3.68 -13.94
CA ASN A 86 11.82 -2.62 -14.67
C ASN A 86 10.32 -2.87 -14.84
N ARG A 87 9.92 -4.13 -15.07
CA ARG A 87 8.51 -4.51 -15.20
C ARG A 87 7.74 -4.22 -13.92
N ASN A 88 8.31 -4.54 -12.76
CA ASN A 88 7.70 -4.28 -11.46
C ASN A 88 7.60 -2.78 -11.18
N TYR A 89 8.63 -2.04 -11.53
CA TYR A 89 8.63 -0.58 -11.44
C TYR A 89 7.49 0.02 -12.28
N GLN A 90 7.39 -0.35 -13.56
CA GLN A 90 6.35 0.15 -14.46
C GLN A 90 4.95 -0.17 -13.94
N ARG A 91 4.76 -1.38 -13.43
CA ARG A 91 3.46 -1.80 -12.89
C ARG A 91 3.02 -0.91 -11.73
N ASP A 92 3.90 -0.69 -10.74
CA ASP A 92 3.52 0.04 -9.52
C ASP A 92 3.45 1.55 -9.75
N TYR A 93 4.37 2.12 -10.54
CA TYR A 93 4.44 3.57 -10.78
C TYR A 93 3.45 4.06 -11.84
N SER A 94 3.05 3.20 -12.77
CA SER A 94 2.19 3.60 -13.89
C SER A 94 0.83 2.90 -13.87
N LEU A 95 0.82 1.58 -14.03
CA LEU A 95 -0.44 0.83 -14.20
C LEU A 95 -1.31 0.87 -12.96
N LYS A 96 -0.80 0.44 -11.83
CA LYS A 96 -1.57 0.41 -10.58
C LYS A 96 -1.93 1.81 -10.11
N ARG A 97 -1.01 2.76 -10.26
CA ARG A 97 -1.31 4.15 -9.94
C ARG A 97 -2.53 4.67 -10.70
N ALA A 98 -2.58 4.45 -12.01
CA ALA A 98 -3.72 4.87 -12.84
C ALA A 98 -5.00 4.15 -12.46
N GLU A 99 -4.94 2.86 -12.20
CA GLU A 99 -6.12 2.07 -11.84
C GLU A 99 -6.64 2.42 -10.45
N TYR A 100 -5.76 2.62 -9.47
CA TYR A 100 -6.17 3.02 -8.13
C TYR A 100 -6.74 4.44 -8.09
N GLU A 101 -6.21 5.33 -8.92
CA GLU A 101 -6.78 6.66 -9.11
C GLU A 101 -8.20 6.57 -9.71
N ASN A 102 -8.38 5.74 -10.73
CA ASN A 102 -9.66 5.51 -11.36
C ASN A 102 -10.70 4.92 -10.40
N LEU A 103 -10.28 4.05 -9.49
CA LEU A 103 -11.13 3.50 -8.43
C LEU A 103 -11.37 4.49 -7.28
N GLU A 104 -10.76 5.66 -7.34
CA GLU A 104 -10.85 6.69 -6.29
C GLU A 104 -10.41 6.21 -4.91
N ILE A 105 -9.34 5.40 -4.87
CA ILE A 105 -8.71 5.02 -3.60
C ILE A 105 -8.03 6.26 -3.02
N PRO A 106 -8.44 6.74 -1.83
CA PRO A 106 -7.98 8.04 -1.31
C PRO A 106 -6.48 8.18 -1.12
N GLU A 107 -5.79 7.08 -0.81
CA GLU A 107 -4.36 7.12 -0.54
C GLU A 107 -3.67 5.89 -1.12
N TYR A 108 -2.54 6.14 -1.82
CA TYR A 108 -1.74 5.07 -2.43
C TYR A 108 -0.26 5.30 -2.13
N TRP A 109 0.40 4.31 -1.50
CA TRP A 109 1.82 4.37 -1.19
C TRP A 109 2.61 3.49 -2.15
N ILE A 110 3.65 4.06 -2.74
CA ILE A 110 4.70 3.31 -3.42
C ILE A 110 5.94 3.36 -2.53
N VAL A 111 6.31 2.23 -1.97
CA VAL A 111 7.52 2.07 -1.16
C VAL A 111 8.58 1.44 -2.06
N ASP A 112 9.64 2.17 -2.37
CA ASP A 112 10.63 1.73 -3.36
C ASP A 112 12.01 1.56 -2.72
N PRO A 113 12.37 0.31 -2.35
CA PRO A 113 13.69 0.05 -1.77
C PRO A 113 14.86 0.23 -2.74
N GLN A 114 14.62 0.10 -4.06
CA GLN A 114 15.68 0.25 -5.05
C GLN A 114 16.07 1.71 -5.22
N GLU A 115 15.08 2.61 -5.25
CA GLU A 115 15.29 4.06 -5.38
C GLU A 115 15.38 4.79 -4.04
N ASN A 116 15.26 4.04 -2.93
CA ASN A 116 15.29 4.59 -1.57
C ASN A 116 14.31 5.75 -1.36
N GLN A 117 13.07 5.56 -1.79
CA GLN A 117 12.04 6.59 -1.68
C GLN A 117 10.68 6.00 -1.35
N ILE A 118 9.83 6.84 -0.78
CA ILE A 118 8.42 6.52 -0.55
C ILE A 118 7.58 7.63 -1.17
N LEU A 119 6.68 7.24 -2.05
CA LEU A 119 5.74 8.17 -2.68
C LEU A 119 4.36 7.96 -2.07
N ILE A 120 3.82 9.00 -1.45
CA ILE A 120 2.46 8.97 -0.90
C ILE A 120 1.57 9.81 -1.82
N HIS A 121 0.61 9.15 -2.44
CA HIS A 121 -0.38 9.75 -3.31
C HIS A 121 -1.63 10.02 -2.51
N LYS A 122 -2.12 11.25 -2.59
CA LYS A 122 -3.38 11.68 -1.98
C LYS A 122 -4.35 12.06 -3.09
N LEU A 123 -5.55 11.50 -3.05
CA LEU A 123 -6.59 11.82 -4.01
C LEU A 123 -7.18 13.20 -3.70
N VAL A 124 -7.12 14.10 -4.68
CA VAL A 124 -7.69 15.45 -4.60
C VAL A 124 -8.45 15.71 -5.89
N ASN A 125 -9.76 15.91 -5.80
CA ASN A 125 -10.61 16.12 -6.97
C ASN A 125 -10.43 15.01 -8.04
N SER A 126 -10.46 13.76 -7.59
CA SER A 126 -10.33 12.55 -8.42
C SER A 126 -8.96 12.35 -9.08
N HIS A 127 -7.96 13.10 -8.67
CA HIS A 127 -6.59 12.96 -9.18
C HIS A 127 -5.59 12.86 -8.04
N TYR A 128 -4.56 12.02 -8.23
CA TYR A 128 -3.51 11.88 -7.25
C TYR A 128 -2.54 13.06 -7.27
N ARG A 129 -2.29 13.59 -6.08
CA ARG A 129 -1.14 14.47 -5.81
C ARG A 129 -0.13 13.65 -5.04
N VAL A 130 1.11 13.64 -5.52
CA VAL A 130 2.17 12.81 -4.94
C VAL A 130 3.13 13.66 -4.12
N ARG A 131 3.52 13.11 -2.97
CA ARG A 131 4.60 13.65 -2.15
C ARG A 131 5.68 12.59 -2.00
N LYS A 132 6.91 12.94 -2.35
CA LYS A 132 8.08 12.08 -2.22
C LYS A 132 8.70 12.27 -0.84
N HIS A 133 9.10 11.18 -0.22
CA HIS A 133 9.80 11.17 1.07
C HIS A 133 11.07 10.35 0.93
N THR A 134 12.18 10.93 1.40
CA THR A 134 13.50 10.29 1.36
C THR A 134 14.22 10.48 2.69
N ASP A 135 15.21 9.65 2.96
CA ASP A 135 16.13 9.78 4.10
C ASP A 135 15.41 9.92 5.44
N THR A 136 15.70 10.97 6.18
CA THR A 136 15.14 11.22 7.50
C THR A 136 13.83 12.02 7.47
N GLU A 137 13.27 12.24 6.29
CA GLU A 137 11.97 12.88 6.18
C GLU A 137 10.88 12.01 6.81
N ARG A 138 10.08 12.62 7.67
CA ARG A 138 8.91 11.96 8.24
C ARG A 138 7.87 11.76 7.16
N ILE A 139 7.35 10.54 7.03
CA ILE A 139 6.24 10.29 6.11
C ILE A 139 4.96 10.95 6.64
N ILE A 140 4.15 11.43 5.71
CA ILE A 140 2.87 12.08 6.01
C ILE A 140 1.76 11.28 5.34
N SER A 141 0.95 10.62 6.16
CA SER A 141 -0.20 9.85 5.70
C SER A 141 -1.49 10.59 6.04
N PRO A 142 -2.30 10.95 5.03
CA PRO A 142 -3.62 11.54 5.30
C PRO A 142 -4.54 10.64 6.14
N THR A 143 -4.50 9.33 5.92
CA THR A 143 -5.33 8.37 6.69
C THR A 143 -4.81 8.21 8.11
N PHE A 144 -3.50 8.20 8.29
CA PHE A 144 -2.86 7.96 9.60
C PHE A 144 -1.90 9.10 9.96
N PRO A 145 -2.43 10.29 10.26
CA PRO A 145 -1.58 11.47 10.46
C PRO A 145 -0.67 11.40 11.69
N THR A 146 -0.92 10.45 12.59
CA THR A 146 -0.12 10.27 13.81
C THR A 146 1.03 9.29 13.66
N ILE A 147 1.21 8.69 12.48
CA ILE A 147 2.41 7.85 12.24
C ILE A 147 3.66 8.72 12.36
N SER A 148 4.59 8.26 13.20
CA SER A 148 5.84 8.97 13.44
C SER A 148 7.02 8.12 12.96
N LEU A 149 7.15 7.98 11.63
CA LEU A 149 8.20 7.22 10.98
C LEU A 149 8.85 8.04 9.88
N THR A 150 10.15 7.87 9.73
CA THR A 150 10.89 8.41 8.60
C THR A 150 10.91 7.42 7.44
N ALA A 151 11.19 7.92 6.23
CA ALA A 151 11.38 7.06 5.06
C ALA A 151 12.49 6.04 5.32
N ALA A 152 13.61 6.45 5.90
CA ALA A 152 14.73 5.56 6.21
C ALA A 152 14.33 4.44 7.17
N GLN A 153 13.53 4.71 8.18
CA GLN A 153 13.08 3.68 9.11
C GLN A 153 12.26 2.59 8.43
N ILE A 154 11.42 2.96 7.48
CA ILE A 154 10.62 2.01 6.71
C ILE A 154 11.51 1.23 5.74
N LEU A 155 12.35 1.93 4.97
CA LEU A 155 13.18 1.33 3.93
C LEU A 155 14.29 0.43 4.46
N SER A 156 14.72 0.65 5.71
CA SER A 156 15.73 -0.16 6.39
C SER A 156 15.11 -1.17 7.37
N ALA A 157 13.79 -1.37 7.33
CA ALA A 157 13.13 -2.25 8.25
C ALA A 157 13.70 -3.67 8.19
N SER A 158 13.96 -4.22 9.36
CA SER A 158 14.41 -5.59 9.52
C SER A 158 13.44 -6.35 10.41
N ALA A 159 13.38 -7.67 10.24
CA ALA A 159 12.61 -8.52 11.14
C ALA A 159 13.34 -8.58 12.49
N SER A 160 12.89 -7.82 13.43
CA SER A 160 13.35 -7.90 14.81
C SER A 160 12.27 -8.51 15.67
#